data_875267f9988b2182a9d7ef6c082daa8c
#
_entry.id   875267f9988b2182a9d7ef6c082daa8c
#
_cell.length_a   1.000
_cell.length_b   1.000
_cell.length_c   1.000
_cell.angle_alpha   90.00
_cell.angle_beta   90.00
_cell.angle_gamma   90.00
#
_symmetry.space_group_name_H-M   'P 1'
#
loop_
_entity.id
_entity.type
_entity.pdbx_description
1 polymer ?
#
loop_
_entity_poly.entity_id
_entity_poly.type
_entity_poly.pdbx_seq_one_letter_code
_entity_poly.pdbx_strand_id
1 'polypeptide(L)'
;MLEKLKGLSQKYAEIEYMLSQSEVWADAQKAAALSREKAELAPLMEAYARYETFRQEAESAEELLSDPEMKDLARETLSEARSGMERTAEELKINIGSVIPRSE
;
A
#
# COMPACT_ATOMS: atom_id res chain seq x y z
N MET A 1 -3.55 11.46 3.95
CA MET A 1 -3.65 10.02 3.73
C MET A 1 -2.30 9.32 3.57
N LEU A 2 -1.42 9.90 2.78
CA LEU A 2 -0.12 9.25 2.54
C LEU A 2 0.72 9.12 3.80
N GLU A 3 0.67 10.09 4.69
CA GLU A 3 1.43 10.02 5.93
C GLU A 3 0.94 8.90 6.83
N LYS A 4 -0.38 8.71 6.89
CA LYS A 4 -0.96 7.60 7.65
C LYS A 4 -0.53 6.26 7.06
N LEU A 5 -0.51 6.16 5.73
CA LEU A 5 -0.08 4.93 5.06
C LEU A 5 1.36 4.62 5.34
N LYS A 6 2.23 5.64 5.35
CA LYS A 6 3.63 5.42 5.69
C LYS A 6 3.79 4.93 7.12
N GLY A 7 3.05 5.52 8.05
CA GLY A 7 3.07 5.09 9.45
C GLY A 7 2.61 3.66 9.62
N LEU A 8 1.52 3.30 8.93
CA LEU A 8 0.99 1.94 8.99
C LEU A 8 1.94 0.93 8.32
N SER A 9 2.60 1.36 7.24
CA SER A 9 3.59 0.52 6.58
C SER A 9 4.78 0.24 7.50
N GLN A 10 5.24 1.26 8.22
CA GLN A 10 6.32 1.09 9.19
C GLN A 10 5.90 0.15 10.32
N LYS A 11 4.68 0.32 10.80
CA LYS A 11 4.15 -0.54 11.85
C LYS A 11 4.07 -1.99 11.37
N TYR A 12 3.62 -2.20 10.14
CA TYR A 12 3.54 -3.54 9.56
C TYR A 12 4.93 -4.18 9.50
N ALA A 13 5.93 -3.42 9.05
CA ALA A 13 7.31 -3.91 9.00
C ALA A 13 7.85 -4.25 10.39
N GLU A 14 7.51 -3.43 11.40
CA GLU A 14 7.91 -3.71 12.78
C GLU A 14 7.28 -5.00 13.29
N ILE A 15 6.00 -5.20 12.97
CA ILE A 15 5.30 -6.43 13.37
C ILE A 15 5.96 -7.64 12.71
N GLU A 16 6.28 -7.53 11.42
CA GLU A 16 6.96 -8.62 10.71
C GLU A 16 8.30 -8.93 11.35
N TYR A 17 9.04 -7.89 11.73
CA TYR A 17 10.32 -8.08 12.40
C TYR A 17 10.14 -8.80 13.73
N MET A 18 9.17 -8.33 14.55
CA MET A 18 8.91 -8.97 15.82
C MET A 18 8.50 -10.43 15.67
N LEU A 19 7.68 -10.72 14.69
CA LEU A 19 7.24 -12.10 14.44
C LEU A 19 8.36 -12.99 13.89
N SER A 20 9.49 -12.40 13.49
CA SER A 20 10.66 -13.16 13.08
C SER A 20 11.55 -13.56 14.28
N GLN A 21 11.25 -13.04 15.46
CA GLN A 21 12.06 -13.28 16.66
C GLN A 21 11.46 -14.42 17.48
N SER A 22 12.29 -15.41 17.81
CA SER A 22 11.80 -16.58 18.56
C SER A 22 11.29 -16.22 19.95
N GLU A 23 11.85 -15.17 20.56
CA GLU A 23 11.39 -14.72 21.87
C GLU A 23 9.93 -14.28 21.88
N VAL A 24 9.47 -13.70 20.77
CA VAL A 24 8.09 -13.27 20.65
C VAL A 24 7.16 -14.48 20.66
N TRP A 25 7.56 -15.55 19.97
CA TRP A 25 6.74 -16.77 19.89
C TRP A 25 6.72 -17.53 21.21
N ALA A 26 7.68 -17.27 22.10
CA ALA A 26 7.65 -17.85 23.44
C ALA A 26 6.49 -17.31 24.27
N ASP A 27 5.98 -16.13 23.93
CA ASP A 27 4.78 -15.56 24.55
C ASP A 27 3.62 -15.73 23.57
N ALA A 28 2.81 -16.76 23.79
CA ALA A 28 1.75 -17.11 22.86
C ALA A 28 0.73 -16.00 22.65
N GLN A 29 0.40 -15.28 23.72
CA GLN A 29 -0.57 -14.19 23.64
C GLN A 29 -0.03 -13.03 22.83
N LYS A 30 1.23 -12.72 23.00
CA LYS A 30 1.87 -11.64 22.27
C LYS A 30 1.95 -11.98 20.78
N ALA A 31 2.37 -13.21 20.47
CA ALA A 31 2.46 -13.65 19.08
C ALA A 31 1.09 -13.65 18.41
N ALA A 32 0.05 -14.07 19.13
CA ALA A 32 -1.30 -14.08 18.57
C ALA A 32 -1.80 -12.66 18.32
N ALA A 33 -1.54 -11.73 19.22
CA ALA A 33 -1.96 -10.34 19.05
C ALA A 33 -1.25 -9.70 17.85
N LEU A 34 0.05 -9.93 17.71
CA LEU A 34 0.81 -9.39 16.59
C LEU A 34 0.36 -10.00 15.27
N SER A 35 0.09 -11.30 15.27
CA SER A 35 -0.39 -11.97 14.04
C SER A 35 -1.75 -11.44 13.62
N ARG A 36 -2.62 -11.18 14.57
CA ARG A 36 -3.95 -10.61 14.28
C ARG A 36 -3.81 -9.20 13.71
N GLU A 37 -2.96 -8.39 14.30
CA GLU A 37 -2.73 -7.03 13.84
C GLU A 37 -2.16 -7.03 12.43
N LYS A 38 -1.22 -7.93 12.15
CA LYS A 38 -0.64 -8.09 10.83
C LYS A 38 -1.72 -8.44 9.81
N ALA A 39 -2.60 -9.39 10.16
CA ALA A 39 -3.67 -9.81 9.26
C ALA A 39 -4.63 -8.66 8.97
N GLU A 40 -4.90 -7.81 9.95
CA GLU A 40 -5.77 -6.66 9.76
C GLU A 40 -5.16 -5.63 8.82
N LEU A 41 -3.85 -5.48 8.85
CA LEU A 41 -3.15 -4.50 8.01
C LEU A 41 -2.85 -5.02 6.60
N ALA A 42 -2.84 -6.32 6.40
CA ALA A 42 -2.42 -6.91 5.14
C ALA A 42 -3.21 -6.39 3.92
N PRO A 43 -4.55 -6.31 3.95
CA PRO A 43 -5.28 -5.81 2.78
C PRO A 43 -4.91 -4.37 2.44
N LEU A 44 -4.67 -3.56 3.47
CA LEU A 44 -4.27 -2.17 3.27
C LEU A 44 -2.89 -2.09 2.63
N MET A 45 -1.96 -2.93 3.09
CA MET A 45 -0.62 -2.96 2.52
C MET A 45 -0.62 -3.42 1.07
N GLU A 46 -1.47 -4.39 0.74
CA GLU A 46 -1.60 -4.87 -0.64
C GLU A 46 -2.14 -3.79 -1.57
N ALA A 47 -3.17 -3.07 -1.11
CA ALA A 47 -3.74 -1.99 -1.90
C ALA A 47 -2.73 -0.86 -2.09
N TYR A 48 -1.98 -0.56 -1.04
CA TYR A 48 -0.96 0.48 -1.12
C TYR A 48 0.14 0.10 -2.12
N ALA A 49 0.57 -1.15 -2.13
CA ALA A 49 1.57 -1.61 -3.08
C ALA A 49 1.08 -1.48 -4.52
N ARG A 50 -0.19 -1.80 -4.77
CA ARG A 50 -0.77 -1.64 -6.11
C ARG A 50 -0.83 -0.18 -6.50
N TYR A 51 -1.22 0.68 -5.56
CA TYR A 51 -1.27 2.12 -5.81
C TYR A 51 0.12 2.65 -6.21
N GLU A 52 1.16 2.25 -5.47
CA GLU A 52 2.51 2.69 -5.76
C GLU A 52 3.00 2.19 -7.11
N THR A 53 2.62 0.98 -7.49
CA THR A 53 2.97 0.46 -8.82
C THR A 53 2.35 1.33 -9.92
N PHE A 54 1.07 1.64 -9.80
CA PHE A 54 0.41 2.51 -10.77
C PHE A 54 1.02 3.91 -10.79
N ARG A 55 1.37 4.43 -9.62
CA ARG A 55 1.98 5.75 -9.53
C ARG A 55 3.32 5.79 -10.27
N GLN A 56 4.13 4.76 -10.09
CA GLN A 56 5.42 4.66 -10.76
C GLN A 56 5.24 4.51 -12.26
N GLU A 57 4.25 3.74 -12.70
CA GLU A 57 3.96 3.59 -14.12
C GLU A 57 3.52 4.91 -14.73
N ALA A 58 2.71 5.67 -14.02
CA ALA A 58 2.27 6.98 -14.48
C ALA A 58 3.46 7.93 -14.63
N GLU A 59 4.35 7.92 -13.64
CA GLU A 59 5.53 8.78 -13.67
C GLU A 59 6.44 8.44 -14.85
N SER A 60 6.67 7.15 -15.08
CA SER A 60 7.49 6.72 -16.23
C SER A 60 6.84 7.08 -17.54
N ALA A 61 5.53 6.92 -17.65
CA ALA A 61 4.81 7.25 -18.87
C ALA A 61 4.88 8.75 -19.18
N GLU A 62 4.78 9.59 -18.12
CA GLU A 62 4.90 11.03 -18.30
C GLU A 62 6.23 11.43 -18.92
N GLU A 63 7.30 10.77 -18.51
CA GLU A 63 8.62 11.03 -19.06
C GLU A 63 8.70 10.68 -20.53
N LEU A 64 7.96 9.66 -20.97
CA LEU A 64 7.99 9.21 -22.36
C LEU A 64 7.09 10.03 -23.29
N LEU A 65 6.26 10.93 -22.74
CA LEU A 65 5.38 11.76 -23.57
C LEU A 65 6.16 12.68 -24.51
N SER A 66 7.39 13.02 -24.18
CA SER A 66 8.22 13.88 -24.99
C SER A 66 8.94 13.14 -26.12
N ASP A 67 8.89 11.81 -26.11
CA ASP A 67 9.51 10.98 -27.15
C ASP A 67 8.46 10.73 -28.25
N PRO A 68 8.69 11.24 -29.50
CA PRO A 68 7.69 11.10 -30.55
C PRO A 68 7.33 9.65 -30.87
N GLU A 69 8.28 8.72 -30.73
CA GLU A 69 8.03 7.32 -31.03
C GLU A 69 7.21 6.63 -29.96
N MET A 70 7.32 7.09 -28.72
CA MET A 70 6.66 6.45 -27.57
C MET A 70 5.41 7.20 -27.12
N LYS A 71 5.15 8.36 -27.71
CA LYS A 71 4.11 9.27 -27.21
C LYS A 71 2.73 8.63 -27.12
N ASP A 72 2.32 7.91 -28.16
CA ASP A 72 0.97 7.31 -28.20
C ASP A 72 0.84 6.22 -27.14
N LEU A 73 1.86 5.35 -27.07
CA LEU A 73 1.87 4.30 -26.07
C LEU A 73 1.92 4.90 -24.66
N ALA A 74 2.71 5.96 -24.49
CA ALA A 74 2.82 6.61 -23.18
C ALA A 74 1.50 7.22 -22.74
N ARG A 75 0.73 7.81 -23.65
CA ARG A 75 -0.59 8.35 -23.34
C ARG A 75 -1.54 7.28 -22.84
N GLU A 76 -1.53 6.14 -23.53
CA GLU A 76 -2.39 5.02 -23.15
C GLU A 76 -2.00 4.48 -21.81
N THR A 77 -0.70 4.25 -21.60
CA THR A 77 -0.18 3.75 -20.32
C THR A 77 -0.50 4.71 -19.17
N LEU A 78 -0.33 6.01 -19.42
CA LEU A 78 -0.62 7.03 -18.42
C LEU A 78 -2.09 7.02 -18.03
N SER A 79 -2.98 6.92 -19.03
CA SER A 79 -4.41 6.88 -18.77
C SER A 79 -4.80 5.68 -17.92
N GLU A 80 -4.26 4.50 -18.27
CA GLU A 80 -4.53 3.28 -17.52
C GLU A 80 -3.97 3.34 -16.11
N ALA A 81 -2.77 3.89 -15.96
CA ALA A 81 -2.15 4.02 -14.65
C ALA A 81 -2.93 4.96 -13.76
N ARG A 82 -3.40 6.08 -14.32
CA ARG A 82 -4.22 7.04 -13.55
C ARG A 82 -5.54 6.42 -13.11
N SER A 83 -6.17 5.63 -13.98
CA SER A 83 -7.38 4.92 -13.59
C SER A 83 -7.10 3.92 -12.47
N GLY A 84 -5.98 3.22 -12.55
CA GLY A 84 -5.55 2.30 -11.50
C GLY A 84 -5.32 3.02 -10.19
N MET A 85 -4.70 4.20 -10.23
CA MET A 85 -4.49 5.01 -9.04
C MET A 85 -5.81 5.41 -8.39
N GLU A 86 -6.78 5.82 -9.20
CA GLU A 86 -8.09 6.21 -8.68
C GLU A 86 -8.78 5.05 -7.98
N ARG A 87 -8.77 3.87 -8.61
CA ARG A 87 -9.41 2.69 -8.03
C ARG A 87 -8.74 2.26 -6.74
N THR A 88 -7.40 2.24 -6.74
CA THR A 88 -6.69 1.82 -5.53
C THR A 88 -6.77 2.87 -4.44
N ALA A 89 -6.86 4.15 -4.80
CA ALA A 89 -7.07 5.20 -3.80
C ALA A 89 -8.41 5.01 -3.08
N GLU A 90 -9.45 4.61 -3.81
CA GLU A 90 -10.74 4.31 -3.18
C GLU A 90 -10.65 3.11 -2.27
N GLU A 91 -9.97 2.05 -2.71
CA GLU A 91 -9.72 0.89 -1.87
C GLU A 91 -9.00 1.28 -0.58
N LEU A 92 -7.99 2.15 -0.72
CA LEU A 92 -7.22 2.60 0.44
C LEU A 92 -8.08 3.34 1.44
N LYS A 93 -8.97 4.20 0.96
CA LYS A 93 -9.89 4.92 1.84
C LYS A 93 -10.77 3.96 2.62
N ILE A 94 -11.30 2.96 1.96
CA ILE A 94 -12.18 1.98 2.59
C ILE A 94 -11.40 1.17 3.63
N ASN A 95 -10.20 0.70 3.28
CA ASN A 95 -9.40 -0.11 4.17
C ASN A 95 -8.90 0.68 5.38
N ILE A 96 -8.52 1.94 5.18
CA ILE A 96 -8.11 2.81 6.29
C ILE A 96 -9.28 3.01 7.24
N GLY A 97 -10.48 3.21 6.71
CA GLY A 97 -11.66 3.37 7.53
C GLY A 97 -12.00 2.16 8.36
N SER A 98 -11.67 0.94 7.87
CA SER A 98 -11.87 -0.29 8.62
C SER A 98 -10.85 -0.48 9.73
N VAL A 99 -9.60 -0.05 9.48
CA VAL A 99 -8.50 -0.30 10.39
C VAL A 99 -8.40 0.77 11.48
N ILE A 100 -8.66 2.02 11.12
CA ILE A 100 -8.52 3.15 12.03
C ILE A 100 -9.89 3.52 12.59
N PRO A 101 -10.07 3.48 13.91
CA PRO A 101 -11.35 3.86 14.51
C PRO A 101 -11.72 5.29 14.15
N ARG A 102 -13.02 5.52 14.00
CA ARG A 102 -13.55 6.82 13.60
C ARG A 102 -13.97 7.69 14.76
N SER A 103 -13.75 7.22 15.95
CA SER A 103 -14.32 7.85 17.14
C SER A 103 -13.60 9.12 17.57
N GLU A 104 -12.43 9.41 17.05
CA GLU A 104 -11.77 10.63 17.49
C GLU A 104 -12.42 11.87 17.01
#